data_16633f8e805fe8bbdcef3824b675f674
#
_entry.id   16633f8e805fe8bbdcef3824b675f674
#
_cell.length_a   1.000
_cell.length_b   1.000
_cell.length_c   1.000
_cell.angle_alpha   90.00
_cell.angle_beta   90.00
_cell.angle_gamma   90.00
#
_symmetry.space_group_name_H-M   'P 1'
#
loop_
_entity.id
_entity.type
_entity.pdbx_description
1 polymer ?
#
loop_
_entity_poly.entity_id
_entity_poly.type
_entity_poly.pdbx_seq_one_letter_code
_entity_poly.pdbx_strand_id
1 'polypeptide(L)'
;MNNMQNIHIKIWVGIMIKSWNKVLLWHRCKNKEDTWWIHEPDTRSFPWGKQEYNETVIQAAIREVKEETNLDISNPKVIAALDDIAPDRHFVTIWLICDEFSWELKCMEPSKEDEWKRFDLNNLPKNLYSPTKHLINHYKNLKIKNYD
;
A
#
# COMPACT_ATOMS: atom_id res chain seq x y z
N MET A 1 -26.38 -16.79 23.50
CA MET A 1 -25.22 -15.97 23.87
C MET A 1 -24.61 -15.43 22.60
N ASN A 2 -24.68 -14.13 22.43
CA ASN A 2 -24.06 -13.48 21.26
C ASN A 2 -22.55 -13.47 21.47
N ASN A 3 -21.84 -14.33 20.73
CA ASN A 3 -20.43 -14.12 20.47
C ASN A 3 -20.29 -12.88 19.60
N MET A 4 -20.38 -11.70 20.19
CA MET A 4 -19.83 -10.51 19.58
C MET A 4 -18.30 -10.73 19.56
N GLN A 5 -17.81 -11.28 18.44
CA GLN A 5 -16.39 -11.18 18.16
C GLN A 5 -16.06 -9.71 18.25
N ASN A 6 -15.11 -9.35 19.09
CA ASN A 6 -14.58 -8.01 19.18
C ASN A 6 -13.91 -7.69 17.85
N ILE A 7 -14.70 -7.26 16.87
CA ILE A 7 -14.19 -6.79 15.58
C ILE A 7 -13.60 -5.40 15.85
N HIS A 8 -12.29 -5.33 15.91
CA HIS A 8 -11.58 -4.07 16.07
C HIS A 8 -11.25 -3.49 14.70
N ILE A 9 -11.42 -2.19 14.56
CA ILE A 9 -10.91 -1.45 13.41
C ILE A 9 -9.39 -1.53 13.44
N LYS A 10 -8.78 -1.97 12.34
CA LYS A 10 -7.33 -2.06 12.18
C LYS A 10 -6.84 -0.92 11.30
N ILE A 11 -5.75 -0.28 11.74
CA ILE A 11 -5.13 0.82 11.02
C ILE A 11 -3.91 0.30 10.26
N TRP A 12 -3.90 0.59 8.97
CA TRP A 12 -2.83 0.27 8.05
C TRP A 12 -2.25 1.56 7.48
N VAL A 13 -1.01 1.52 7.06
CA VAL A 13 -0.37 2.57 6.28
C VAL A 13 0.01 2.02 4.91
N GLY A 14 -0.21 2.82 3.89
CA GLY A 14 0.18 2.50 2.53
C GLY A 14 0.88 3.70 1.90
N ILE A 15 1.86 3.46 1.05
CA ILE A 15 2.73 4.51 0.54
C ILE A 15 2.80 4.44 -0.99
N MET A 16 2.38 5.51 -1.66
CA MET A 16 2.63 5.73 -3.08
C MET A 16 4.02 6.32 -3.26
N ILE A 17 4.98 5.48 -3.63
CA ILE A 17 6.32 5.95 -3.99
C ILE A 17 6.30 6.36 -5.45
N LYS A 18 6.49 7.64 -5.70
CA LYS A 18 6.29 8.25 -6.99
C LYS A 18 7.56 8.98 -7.46
N SER A 19 7.94 8.77 -8.70
CA SER A 19 8.97 9.54 -9.38
C SER A 19 8.42 9.99 -10.74
N TRP A 20 8.29 11.31 -10.93
CA TRP A 20 7.60 11.89 -12.09
C TRP A 20 6.18 11.32 -12.21
N ASN A 21 5.84 10.70 -13.33
CA ASN A 21 4.55 10.05 -13.54
C ASN A 21 4.58 8.53 -13.32
N LYS A 22 5.63 8.00 -12.66
CA LYS A 22 5.78 6.58 -12.40
C LYS A 22 5.62 6.26 -10.92
N VAL A 23 5.00 5.14 -10.63
CA VAL A 23 4.79 4.61 -9.27
C VAL A 23 5.41 3.22 -9.14
N LEU A 24 5.86 2.90 -7.93
CA LEU A 24 6.44 1.62 -7.59
C LEU A 24 5.35 0.68 -7.07
N LEU A 25 5.20 -0.45 -7.75
CA LEU A 25 4.25 -1.50 -7.36
C LEU A 25 4.99 -2.83 -7.22
N TRP A 26 4.65 -3.60 -6.19
CA TRP A 26 5.09 -4.98 -6.05
C TRP A 26 4.02 -5.95 -6.55
N HIS A 27 4.48 -7.12 -6.97
CA HIS A 27 3.59 -8.21 -7.36
C HIS A 27 3.31 -9.11 -6.16
N ARG A 28 2.04 -9.20 -5.78
CA ARG A 28 1.57 -10.12 -4.75
C ARG A 28 1.66 -11.53 -5.33
N CYS A 29 2.40 -12.40 -4.66
CA CYS A 29 2.63 -13.77 -5.14
C CYS A 29 1.33 -14.47 -5.53
N LYS A 30 1.39 -15.29 -6.55
CA LYS A 30 0.35 -16.27 -6.84
C LYS A 30 0.20 -17.20 -5.65
N ASN A 31 -1.03 -17.70 -5.43
CA ASN A 31 -1.28 -18.65 -4.35
C ASN A 31 -0.30 -19.82 -4.43
N LYS A 32 0.52 -19.93 -3.41
CA LYS A 32 1.28 -21.12 -3.06
C LYS A 32 0.62 -21.73 -1.82
N GLU A 33 0.81 -23.00 -1.59
CA GLU A 33 0.23 -23.70 -0.44
C GLU A 33 0.49 -22.98 0.88
N ASP A 34 1.63 -22.29 1.00
CA ASP A 34 2.06 -21.57 2.21
C ASP A 34 1.60 -20.09 2.27
N THR A 35 0.87 -19.59 1.28
CA THR A 35 0.48 -18.17 1.18
C THR A 35 -1.03 -17.94 1.05
N TRP A 36 -1.82 -18.88 1.55
CA TRP A 36 -3.30 -18.80 1.55
C TRP A 36 -3.87 -17.55 2.23
N TRP A 37 -3.10 -16.89 3.06
CA TRP A 37 -3.44 -15.64 3.76
C TRP A 37 -3.26 -14.39 2.90
N ILE A 38 -2.67 -14.50 1.70
CA ILE A 38 -2.53 -13.36 0.80
C ILE A 38 -3.88 -13.08 0.14
N HIS A 39 -4.46 -11.95 0.49
CA HIS A 39 -5.67 -11.45 -0.16
C HIS A 39 -5.37 -10.98 -1.58
N GLU A 40 -6.26 -11.30 -2.51
CA GLU A 40 -6.15 -10.95 -3.93
C GLU A 40 -4.75 -11.29 -4.49
N PRO A 41 -4.37 -12.57 -4.54
CA PRO A 41 -3.08 -12.98 -5.11
C PRO A 41 -2.98 -12.60 -6.59
N ASP A 42 -1.77 -12.58 -7.13
CA ASP A 42 -1.48 -12.22 -8.52
C ASP A 42 -1.93 -10.78 -8.89
N THR A 43 -1.89 -9.86 -7.92
CA THR A 43 -2.19 -8.44 -8.11
C THR A 43 -1.00 -7.56 -7.79
N ARG A 44 -1.04 -6.31 -8.25
CA ARG A 44 -0.03 -5.30 -7.98
C ARG A 44 -0.49 -4.33 -6.90
N SER A 45 0.39 -4.01 -5.95
CA SER A 45 0.11 -3.19 -4.78
C SER A 45 1.23 -2.19 -4.48
N PHE A 46 0.86 -1.08 -3.83
CA PHE A 46 1.83 -0.22 -3.17
C PHE A 46 2.41 -0.91 -1.92
N PRO A 47 3.60 -0.47 -1.42
CA PRO A 47 4.06 -0.85 -0.10
C PRO A 47 3.00 -0.50 0.95
N TRP A 48 2.74 -1.41 1.87
CA TRP A 48 1.78 -1.19 2.94
C TRP A 48 2.02 -2.14 4.11
N GLY A 49 1.55 -1.75 5.29
CA GLY A 49 1.64 -2.57 6.47
C GLY A 49 0.85 -2.01 7.64
N LYS A 50 0.79 -2.76 8.72
CA LYS A 50 0.06 -2.39 9.93
C LYS A 50 0.84 -1.36 10.72
N GLN A 51 0.16 -0.29 11.18
CA GLN A 51 0.72 0.61 12.16
C GLN A 51 0.91 -0.11 13.50
N GLU A 52 2.06 0.02 14.10
CA GLU A 52 2.38 -0.57 15.39
C GLU A 52 2.12 0.40 16.55
N TYR A 53 2.01 -0.15 17.76
CA TYR A 53 1.84 0.64 18.97
C TYR A 53 3.06 1.55 19.18
N ASN A 54 2.80 2.78 19.63
CA ASN A 54 3.82 3.82 19.88
C ASN A 54 4.57 4.34 18.63
N GLU A 55 4.14 4.05 17.41
CA GLU A 55 4.69 4.71 16.24
C GLU A 55 3.67 5.67 15.62
N THR A 56 4.17 6.76 15.05
CA THR A 56 3.35 7.66 14.24
C THR A 56 3.07 7.04 12.86
N VAL A 57 2.08 7.55 12.14
CA VAL A 57 1.79 7.14 10.77
C VAL A 57 3.02 7.33 9.85
N ILE A 58 3.77 8.42 10.03
CA ILE A 58 5.00 8.69 9.28
C ILE A 58 6.08 7.64 9.59
N GLN A 59 6.29 7.32 10.86
CA GLN A 59 7.24 6.30 11.28
C GLN A 59 6.86 4.91 10.74
N ALA A 60 5.58 4.55 10.80
CA ALA A 60 5.07 3.32 10.23
C ALA A 60 5.34 3.23 8.73
N ALA A 61 5.09 4.30 7.98
CA ALA A 61 5.34 4.35 6.55
C ALA A 61 6.83 4.16 6.22
N ILE A 62 7.72 4.87 6.92
CA ILE A 62 9.17 4.75 6.74
C ILE A 62 9.64 3.31 7.04
N ARG A 63 9.16 2.72 8.13
CA ARG A 63 9.50 1.35 8.53
C ARG A 63 9.02 0.32 7.50
N GLU A 64 7.76 0.37 7.10
CA GLU A 64 7.19 -0.58 6.15
C GLU A 64 7.87 -0.51 4.78
N VAL A 65 8.15 0.69 4.28
CA VAL A 65 8.89 0.83 3.02
C VAL A 65 10.29 0.23 3.15
N LYS A 66 10.99 0.47 4.25
CA LYS A 66 12.31 -0.11 4.48
C LYS A 66 12.28 -1.64 4.54
N GLU A 67 11.33 -2.19 5.27
CA GLU A 67 11.15 -3.64 5.43
C GLU A 67 10.84 -4.35 4.11
N GLU A 68 10.00 -3.76 3.26
CA GLU A 68 9.54 -4.38 2.03
C GLU A 68 10.45 -4.10 0.82
N THR A 69 11.06 -2.92 0.74
CA THR A 69 11.74 -2.44 -0.46
C THR A 69 13.22 -2.15 -0.28
N ASN A 70 13.71 -2.07 0.95
CA ASN A 70 15.03 -1.55 1.33
C ASN A 70 15.24 -0.05 1.04
N LEU A 71 14.24 0.66 0.54
CA LEU A 71 14.37 2.09 0.29
C LEU A 71 14.31 2.90 1.58
N ASP A 72 15.12 3.95 1.65
CA ASP A 72 15.01 5.01 2.64
C ASP A 72 14.22 6.16 2.04
N ILE A 73 13.04 6.46 2.61
CA ILE A 73 12.18 7.54 2.17
C ILE A 73 12.28 8.75 3.10
N SER A 74 12.11 9.93 2.53
CA SER A 74 12.12 11.20 3.25
C SER A 74 10.84 11.98 2.97
N ASN A 75 10.33 12.68 3.99
CA ASN A 75 9.19 13.57 3.90
C ASN A 75 7.92 12.96 3.27
N PRO A 76 7.50 11.75 3.67
CA PRO A 76 6.22 11.22 3.21
C PRO A 76 5.08 12.09 3.73
N LYS A 77 4.06 12.32 2.88
CA LYS A 77 2.90 13.16 3.21
C LYS A 77 1.62 12.35 3.17
N VAL A 78 0.78 12.51 4.19
CA VAL A 78 -0.56 11.92 4.21
C VAL A 78 -1.44 12.60 3.17
N ILE A 79 -2.10 11.78 2.33
CA ILE A 79 -2.98 12.27 1.27
C ILE A 79 -4.42 11.76 1.38
N ALA A 80 -4.65 10.66 2.09
CA ALA A 80 -6.00 10.09 2.24
C ALA A 80 -6.09 9.17 3.45
N ALA A 81 -7.31 8.98 3.95
CA ALA A 81 -7.70 7.90 4.83
C ALA A 81 -8.91 7.22 4.19
N LEU A 82 -8.79 5.95 3.85
CA LEU A 82 -9.82 5.20 3.14
C LEU A 82 -10.19 3.94 3.92
N ASP A 83 -11.48 3.69 4.03
CA ASP A 83 -12.02 2.49 4.65
C ASP A 83 -12.05 1.31 3.68
N ASP A 84 -11.76 0.12 4.20
CA ASP A 84 -12.04 -1.17 3.57
C ASP A 84 -12.93 -1.97 4.52
N ILE A 85 -14.20 -2.01 4.21
CA ILE A 85 -15.24 -2.64 5.04
C ILE A 85 -15.77 -3.87 4.33
N ALA A 86 -15.68 -5.02 4.99
CA ALA A 86 -16.26 -6.28 4.56
C ALA A 86 -16.96 -6.94 5.76
N PRO A 87 -17.76 -7.98 5.55
CA PRO A 87 -18.49 -8.63 6.65
C PRO A 87 -17.60 -9.13 7.79
N ASP A 88 -16.35 -9.46 7.52
CA ASP A 88 -15.38 -10.03 8.44
C ASP A 88 -14.26 -9.07 8.86
N ARG A 89 -14.25 -7.85 8.33
CA ARG A 89 -13.16 -6.89 8.61
C ARG A 89 -13.59 -5.44 8.43
N HIS A 90 -12.95 -4.58 9.20
CA HIS A 90 -12.95 -3.14 8.98
C HIS A 90 -11.53 -2.62 9.13
N PHE A 91 -10.93 -2.22 8.02
CA PHE A 91 -9.60 -1.61 7.97
C PHE A 91 -9.71 -0.13 7.59
N VAL A 92 -8.90 0.70 8.21
CA VAL A 92 -8.64 2.06 7.74
C VAL A 92 -7.20 2.09 7.25
N THR A 93 -7.00 2.42 6.00
CA THR A 93 -5.65 2.64 5.45
C THR A 93 -5.37 4.13 5.34
N ILE A 94 -4.36 4.58 6.05
CA ILE A 94 -3.79 5.91 5.91
C ILE A 94 -2.80 5.86 4.76
N TRP A 95 -3.08 6.59 3.69
CA TRP A 95 -2.26 6.64 2.50
C TRP A 95 -1.33 7.83 2.50
N LEU A 96 -0.07 7.58 2.18
CA LEU A 96 0.95 8.59 2.07
C LEU A 96 1.52 8.59 0.65
N ILE A 97 2.09 9.72 0.25
CA ILE A 97 2.84 9.87 -0.98
C ILE A 97 4.27 10.29 -0.65
N CYS A 98 5.24 9.77 -1.39
CA CYS A 98 6.64 10.13 -1.25
C CYS A 98 7.31 10.14 -2.62
N ASP A 99 8.11 11.18 -2.89
CA ASP A 99 8.93 11.34 -4.09
C ASP A 99 10.43 11.46 -3.78
N GLU A 100 10.80 11.43 -2.50
CA GLU A 100 12.18 11.49 -2.02
C GLU A 100 12.59 10.14 -1.45
N PHE A 101 13.42 9.39 -2.16
CA PHE A 101 13.85 8.06 -1.75
C PHE A 101 15.22 7.67 -2.31
N SER A 102 15.90 6.76 -1.62
CA SER A 102 17.14 6.15 -2.09
C SER A 102 16.89 5.15 -3.23
N TRP A 103 17.94 4.82 -3.98
CA TRP A 103 17.84 4.01 -5.20
C TRP A 103 18.05 2.50 -5.01
N GLU A 104 18.36 2.03 -3.81
CA GLU A 104 18.65 0.61 -3.54
C GLU A 104 17.40 -0.23 -3.33
N LEU A 105 16.61 -0.41 -4.38
CA LEU A 105 15.42 -1.25 -4.38
C LEU A 105 15.81 -2.73 -4.32
N LYS A 106 15.24 -3.46 -3.34
CA LYS A 106 15.40 -4.90 -3.17
C LYS A 106 14.06 -5.54 -2.82
N CYS A 107 13.85 -6.78 -3.26
CA CYS A 107 12.75 -7.60 -2.77
C CYS A 107 13.16 -8.18 -1.40
N MET A 108 12.62 -7.63 -0.31
CA MET A 108 12.99 -8.00 1.05
C MET A 108 12.13 -9.10 1.65
N GLU A 109 10.95 -9.34 1.09
CA GLU A 109 10.00 -10.34 1.56
C GLU A 109 9.58 -11.30 0.42
N PRO A 110 10.50 -12.13 -0.10
CA PRO A 110 10.25 -12.94 -1.30
C PRO A 110 9.15 -14.00 -1.14
N SER A 111 8.74 -14.30 0.08
CA SER A 111 7.58 -15.18 0.34
C SER A 111 6.24 -14.52 0.05
N LYS A 112 6.17 -13.18 0.07
CA LYS A 112 4.96 -12.39 -0.16
C LYS A 112 4.96 -11.70 -1.51
N GLU A 113 6.12 -11.27 -1.95
CA GLU A 113 6.34 -10.46 -3.14
C GLU A 113 7.48 -11.05 -3.99
N ASP A 114 7.30 -11.12 -5.27
CA ASP A 114 8.30 -11.67 -6.18
C ASP A 114 8.94 -10.63 -7.10
N GLU A 115 8.33 -9.46 -7.24
CA GLU A 115 8.83 -8.44 -8.15
C GLU A 115 8.37 -7.04 -7.76
N TRP A 116 9.31 -6.09 -7.71
CA TRP A 116 9.07 -4.65 -7.69
C TRP A 116 9.23 -4.08 -9.09
N LYS A 117 8.26 -3.30 -9.56
CA LYS A 117 8.31 -2.66 -10.87
C LYS A 117 7.70 -1.28 -10.85
N ARG A 118 8.25 -0.39 -11.69
CA ARG A 118 7.70 0.96 -11.90
C ARG A 118 6.71 0.95 -13.05
N PHE A 119 5.58 1.60 -12.84
CA PHE A 119 4.52 1.74 -13.83
C PHE A 119 4.18 3.21 -14.03
N ASP A 120 3.92 3.58 -15.30
CA ASP A 120 3.35 4.88 -15.61
C ASP A 120 1.92 4.97 -15.10
N LEU A 121 1.55 6.08 -14.44
CA LEU A 121 0.20 6.30 -13.92
C LEU A 121 -0.88 6.34 -15.02
N ASN A 122 -0.49 6.60 -16.27
CA ASN A 122 -1.38 6.55 -17.41
C ASN A 122 -1.43 5.16 -18.07
N ASN A 123 -0.58 4.24 -17.67
CA ASN A 123 -0.50 2.89 -18.22
C ASN A 123 -0.27 1.85 -17.10
N LEU A 124 -1.22 1.78 -16.19
CA LEU A 124 -1.17 0.86 -15.05
C LEU A 124 -1.54 -0.56 -15.46
N PRO A 125 -1.04 -1.58 -14.74
CA PRO A 125 -1.46 -2.95 -14.96
C PRO A 125 -2.94 -3.12 -14.62
N LYS A 126 -3.61 -4.06 -15.28
CA LYS A 126 -5.05 -4.32 -15.05
C LYS A 126 -5.32 -5.00 -13.72
N ASN A 127 -4.37 -5.79 -13.22
CA ASN A 127 -4.47 -6.58 -11.99
C ASN A 127 -3.99 -5.78 -10.76
N LEU A 128 -4.62 -4.65 -10.48
CA LEU A 128 -4.34 -3.88 -9.29
C LEU A 128 -5.06 -4.46 -8.06
N TYR A 129 -4.36 -4.50 -6.93
CA TYR A 129 -4.96 -4.77 -5.63
C TYR A 129 -6.05 -3.74 -5.30
N SER A 130 -7.20 -4.17 -4.78
CA SER A 130 -8.37 -3.29 -4.61
C SER A 130 -8.07 -2.00 -3.84
N PRO A 131 -7.40 -2.00 -2.68
CA PRO A 131 -7.06 -0.76 -1.98
C PRO A 131 -6.13 0.15 -2.79
N THR A 132 -5.19 -0.42 -3.53
CA THR A 132 -4.29 0.33 -4.43
C THR A 132 -5.08 1.03 -5.54
N LYS A 133 -6.03 0.33 -6.14
CA LYS A 133 -6.92 0.89 -7.16
C LYS A 133 -7.77 2.05 -6.61
N HIS A 134 -8.31 1.89 -5.41
CA HIS A 134 -9.08 2.95 -4.75
C HIS A 134 -8.24 4.20 -4.52
N LEU A 135 -7.01 4.04 -4.03
CA LEU A 135 -6.11 5.18 -3.85
C LEU A 135 -5.78 5.88 -5.17
N ILE A 136 -5.44 5.14 -6.21
CA ILE A 136 -5.10 5.72 -7.51
C ILE A 136 -6.28 6.54 -8.07
N ASN A 137 -7.49 6.02 -7.98
CA ASN A 137 -8.69 6.74 -8.39
C ASN A 137 -8.89 8.01 -7.57
N HIS A 138 -8.72 7.94 -6.26
CA HIS A 138 -8.81 9.09 -5.37
C HIS A 138 -7.76 10.15 -5.71
N TYR A 139 -6.52 9.74 -5.91
CA TYR A 139 -5.40 10.61 -6.27
C TYR A 139 -5.63 11.33 -7.61
N LYS A 140 -6.10 10.62 -8.63
CA LYS A 140 -6.43 11.21 -9.94
C LYS A 140 -7.56 12.24 -9.82
N ASN A 141 -8.58 11.96 -9.03
CA ASN A 141 -9.69 12.89 -8.80
C ASN A 141 -9.27 14.15 -8.05
N LEU A 142 -8.35 14.04 -7.09
CA LEU A 142 -7.80 15.21 -6.40
C LEU A 142 -7.03 16.13 -7.36
N LYS A 143 -6.26 15.54 -8.28
CA LYS A 143 -5.55 16.34 -9.29
C LYS A 143 -6.48 17.09 -10.23
N ILE A 144 -7.58 16.50 -10.67
CA ILE A 144 -8.56 17.15 -11.53
C ILE A 144 -9.17 18.36 -10.83
N LYS A 145 -9.51 18.25 -9.54
CA LYS A 145 -10.10 19.36 -8.76
C LYS A 145 -9.16 20.54 -8.52
N ASN A 146 -7.87 20.34 -8.62
CA ASN A 146 -6.87 21.41 -8.41
C ASN A 146 -6.52 22.16 -9.70
N TYR A 147 -7.11 21.79 -10.84
CA TYR A 147 -6.93 22.46 -12.14
C TYR A 147 -8.19 23.27 -12.60
N ASP A 148 -9.27 23.21 -11.82
CA ASP A 148 -10.45 24.05 -11.97
C ASP A 148 -10.36 25.26 -10.99
#